data_0030b4000c02e009ed59b3c0b0b04701
#
_entry.id   0030b4000c02e009ed59b3c0b0b04701
#
_cell.length_a   1.000
_cell.length_b   1.000
_cell.length_c   1.000
_cell.angle_alpha   90.00
_cell.angle_beta   90.00
_cell.angle_gamma   90.00
#
_symmetry.space_group_name_H-M   'P 1'
#
loop_
_entity.id
_entity.type
_entity.pdbx_description
1 polymer ?
#
loop_
_entity_poly.entity_id
_entity_poly.type
_entity_poly.pdbx_seq_one_letter_code
_entity_poly.pdbx_strand_id
1 'polypeptide(L)'
;MDQFFEFFQRLTDMSDWPARWYCGRWTDFHGWLYIVSDLMIWLAYMAIPLVLIRFILIKKGVPLKRVFWLFGAFILLCGLTHLLDVLMFWYPAYRINALVRFITGVVSIFTVLALIRYFNEAVGLRTSTEYDRELSYRQLALQELTRSNEELQQFAYVASHDLQSPLKTIVNYLSLLEAKHGHQLDADAQRLIGVSTAAADRMRDLIRDLLEFSRLGSDVAFTQLDLNQIVTEIMDEQQADIQAVKATIDVGPLPAIMGHHTDVKQLFQNLISNGLKYRRPEVAPHIVIRSKVEQDQYQFSIADNGIGIEGQHFDRVFQLFQRLHGRGQYAGTGIGLATCKKVVEIYGGKIWLDSTVGVGTTFYFTLPKVIKTLHHYAEADAVNNAAPRRNTKRNGR
;
A
#
# COMPACT_ATOMS: atom_id res chain seq x y z
N MET A 1 2.68 36.92 54.96
CA MET A 1 1.85 37.23 53.76
C MET A 1 1.98 38.69 53.32
N ASP A 2 2.18 39.59 54.24
CA ASP A 2 2.21 41.03 53.97
C ASP A 2 3.33 41.49 53.03
N GLN A 3 4.56 40.95 53.17
CA GLN A 3 5.70 41.31 52.31
C GLN A 3 5.52 40.87 50.83
N PHE A 4 4.80 39.77 50.59
CA PHE A 4 4.50 39.31 49.26
C PHE A 4 3.53 40.26 48.53
N PHE A 5 2.43 40.67 49.23
CA PHE A 5 1.48 41.62 48.68
C PHE A 5 2.10 43.01 48.48
N GLU A 6 2.89 43.46 49.46
CA GLU A 6 3.63 44.73 49.37
C GLU A 6 4.59 44.76 48.17
N PHE A 7 5.31 43.65 47.92
CA PHE A 7 6.19 43.53 46.76
C PHE A 7 5.44 43.80 45.45
N PHE A 8 4.27 43.18 45.24
CA PHE A 8 3.47 43.38 44.02
C PHE A 8 2.80 44.75 43.94
N GLN A 9 2.31 45.29 45.04
CA GLN A 9 1.72 46.63 45.08
C GLN A 9 2.76 47.71 44.72
N ARG A 10 4.02 47.51 45.11
CA ARG A 10 5.10 48.44 44.82
C ARG A 10 6.02 48.02 43.69
N LEU A 11 5.54 47.18 42.80
CA LEU A 11 6.35 46.59 41.70
C LEU A 11 7.01 47.64 40.80
N THR A 12 6.32 48.73 40.54
CA THR A 12 6.80 49.85 39.70
C THR A 12 7.38 51.00 40.51
N ASP A 13 7.36 50.92 41.86
CA ASP A 13 7.93 51.94 42.71
C ASP A 13 9.45 51.80 42.73
N MET A 14 10.14 52.86 42.33
CA MET A 14 11.59 52.91 42.17
C MET A 14 12.24 53.76 43.28
N SER A 15 11.46 54.25 44.26
CA SER A 15 11.94 55.18 45.28
C SER A 15 12.85 54.54 46.34
N ASP A 16 12.79 53.24 46.56
CA ASP A 16 13.47 52.54 47.64
C ASP A 16 14.99 52.38 47.43
N TRP A 17 15.42 52.47 46.16
CA TRP A 17 16.84 52.25 45.84
C TRP A 17 17.36 53.32 44.86
N PRO A 18 18.65 53.69 45.02
CA PRO A 18 19.28 54.57 44.03
C PRO A 18 19.53 53.86 42.69
N ALA A 19 19.61 54.63 41.61
CA ALA A 19 20.05 54.13 40.32
C ALA A 19 21.48 53.54 40.43
N ARG A 20 21.80 52.54 39.60
CA ARG A 20 23.03 51.75 39.69
C ARG A 20 24.31 52.64 39.59
N TRP A 21 24.25 53.73 38.87
CA TRP A 21 25.36 54.72 38.84
C TRP A 21 25.75 55.24 40.22
N TYR A 22 24.78 55.37 41.12
CA TYR A 22 24.97 55.93 42.46
C TYR A 22 25.13 54.84 43.54
N CYS A 23 25.08 53.58 43.10
CA CYS A 23 25.20 52.42 43.96
C CYS A 23 26.61 51.86 43.89
N GLY A 24 27.61 52.47 44.58
CA GLY A 24 29.01 52.04 44.57
C GLY A 24 29.94 53.05 43.92
N ARG A 25 31.22 52.67 43.75
CA ARG A 25 32.24 53.52 43.12
C ARG A 25 32.50 53.06 41.67
N TRP A 26 31.62 53.44 40.74
CA TRP A 26 31.79 53.18 39.31
C TRP A 26 32.77 54.23 38.74
N THR A 27 33.74 53.76 37.91
CA THR A 27 34.40 54.66 36.99
C THR A 27 33.57 54.71 35.71
N ASP A 28 33.64 55.82 34.96
CA ASP A 28 32.88 55.97 33.70
C ASP A 28 33.17 54.82 32.73
N PHE A 29 34.45 54.45 32.58
CA PHE A 29 34.84 53.35 31.73
C PHE A 29 34.18 52.02 32.15
N HIS A 30 34.21 51.67 33.43
CA HIS A 30 33.64 50.42 33.93
C HIS A 30 32.11 50.39 33.79
N GLY A 31 31.43 51.49 34.09
CA GLY A 31 29.98 51.59 33.91
C GLY A 31 29.54 51.45 32.48
N TRP A 32 30.20 52.14 31.56
CA TRP A 32 29.93 52.06 30.13
C TRP A 32 30.29 50.70 29.56
N LEU A 33 31.34 50.04 29.97
CA LEU A 33 31.70 48.70 29.56
C LEU A 33 30.59 47.70 29.92
N TYR A 34 30.02 47.82 31.12
CA TYR A 34 28.92 46.97 31.56
C TYR A 34 27.65 47.19 30.74
N ILE A 35 27.26 48.45 30.52
CA ILE A 35 26.12 48.83 29.72
C ILE A 35 26.23 48.33 28.29
N VAL A 36 27.37 48.54 27.65
CA VAL A 36 27.57 48.09 26.27
C VAL A 36 27.59 46.55 26.16
N SER A 37 28.20 45.87 27.13
CA SER A 37 28.19 44.40 27.18
C SER A 37 26.81 43.83 27.29
N ASP A 38 26.01 44.34 28.25
CA ASP A 38 24.62 43.87 28.45
C ASP A 38 23.75 44.19 27.23
N LEU A 39 23.93 45.32 26.59
CA LEU A 39 23.21 45.68 25.36
C LEU A 39 23.57 44.77 24.21
N MET A 40 24.84 44.40 24.05
CA MET A 40 25.28 43.44 23.02
C MET A 40 24.65 42.04 23.26
N ILE A 41 24.65 41.59 24.52
CA ILE A 41 24.02 40.32 24.90
C ILE A 41 22.52 40.35 24.61
N TRP A 42 21.83 41.43 24.99
CA TRP A 42 20.43 41.63 24.73
C TRP A 42 20.12 41.54 23.21
N LEU A 43 20.88 42.26 22.38
CA LEU A 43 20.71 42.23 20.91
C LEU A 43 20.87 40.81 20.35
N ALA A 44 21.90 40.08 20.80
CA ALA A 44 22.10 38.71 20.40
C ALA A 44 20.92 37.80 20.80
N TYR A 45 20.44 37.93 22.05
CA TYR A 45 19.33 37.13 22.57
C TYR A 45 17.98 37.49 21.95
N MET A 46 17.81 38.66 21.36
CA MET A 46 16.65 39.02 20.58
C MET A 46 16.74 38.45 19.14
N ALA A 47 17.94 38.39 18.56
CA ALA A 47 18.14 37.89 17.19
C ALA A 47 17.93 36.37 17.09
N ILE A 48 18.40 35.59 18.08
CA ILE A 48 18.32 34.11 18.06
C ILE A 48 16.88 33.59 17.92
N PRO A 49 15.89 34.03 18.76
CA PRO A 49 14.52 33.58 18.61
C PRO A 49 13.88 33.96 17.29
N LEU A 50 14.22 35.11 16.71
CA LEU A 50 13.72 35.52 15.39
C LEU A 50 14.19 34.56 14.30
N VAL A 51 15.45 34.14 14.34
CA VAL A 51 15.98 33.14 13.40
C VAL A 51 15.29 31.77 13.60
N LEU A 52 15.08 31.35 14.87
CA LEU A 52 14.39 30.09 15.19
C LEU A 52 12.93 30.13 14.72
N ILE A 53 12.20 31.21 14.96
CA ILE A 53 10.82 31.39 14.49
C ILE A 53 10.77 31.30 12.96
N ARG A 54 11.64 32.01 12.25
CA ARG A 54 11.73 31.95 10.78
C ARG A 54 11.98 30.53 10.31
N PHE A 55 12.89 29.79 10.97
CA PHE A 55 13.15 28.38 10.64
C PHE A 55 11.91 27.48 10.80
N ILE A 56 11.18 27.61 11.93
CA ILE A 56 9.97 26.85 12.21
C ILE A 56 8.82 27.16 11.22
N LEU A 57 8.73 28.42 10.77
CA LEU A 57 7.69 28.84 9.81
C LEU A 57 7.97 28.37 8.40
N ILE A 58 9.25 28.34 7.99
CA ILE A 58 9.65 27.93 6.63
C ILE A 58 9.60 26.40 6.49
N LYS A 59 10.05 25.66 7.50
CA LYS A 59 10.14 24.20 7.42
C LYS A 59 8.85 23.54 7.90
N LYS A 60 8.06 22.99 6.98
CA LYS A 60 6.90 22.16 7.30
C LYS A 60 7.37 20.83 7.91
N GLY A 61 6.80 20.45 9.07
CA GLY A 61 7.11 19.16 9.70
C GLY A 61 8.29 19.16 10.67
N VAL A 62 8.70 20.32 11.20
CA VAL A 62 9.73 20.38 12.26
C VAL A 62 9.28 19.55 13.46
N PRO A 63 10.03 18.51 13.86
CA PRO A 63 9.73 17.74 15.05
C PRO A 63 9.95 18.61 16.31
N LEU A 64 9.30 18.26 17.40
CA LEU A 64 9.50 18.91 18.70
C LEU A 64 9.23 20.43 18.74
N LYS A 65 8.30 20.93 17.94
CA LYS A 65 7.95 22.37 17.87
C LYS A 65 7.75 23.01 19.26
N ARG A 66 7.17 22.27 20.22
CA ARG A 66 6.93 22.77 21.58
C ARG A 66 8.24 23.08 22.32
N VAL A 67 9.27 22.28 22.14
CA VAL A 67 10.60 22.49 22.74
C VAL A 67 11.25 23.74 22.15
N PHE A 68 11.15 23.94 20.85
CA PHE A 68 11.67 25.16 20.19
C PHE A 68 10.99 26.43 20.69
N TRP A 69 9.67 26.41 20.91
CA TRP A 69 8.95 27.56 21.49
C TRP A 69 9.36 27.85 22.93
N LEU A 70 9.52 26.82 23.78
CA LEU A 70 10.02 26.98 25.14
C LEU A 70 11.45 27.54 25.15
N PHE A 71 12.31 27.04 24.28
CA PHE A 71 13.68 27.52 24.17
C PHE A 71 13.75 28.95 23.66
N GLY A 72 12.92 29.34 22.71
CA GLY A 72 12.76 30.71 22.26
C GLY A 72 12.29 31.65 23.36
N ALA A 73 11.29 31.26 24.14
CA ALA A 73 10.79 32.02 25.26
C ALA A 73 11.85 32.19 26.37
N PHE A 74 12.60 31.13 26.69
CA PHE A 74 13.73 31.19 27.61
C PHE A 74 14.79 32.20 27.19
N ILE A 75 15.21 32.17 25.92
CA ILE A 75 16.22 33.10 25.39
C ILE A 75 15.71 34.53 25.41
N LEU A 76 14.45 34.79 25.03
CA LEU A 76 13.85 36.13 25.10
C LEU A 76 13.82 36.68 26.54
N LEU A 77 13.45 35.85 27.52
CA LEU A 77 13.45 36.24 28.90
C LEU A 77 14.86 36.51 29.45
N CYS A 78 15.86 35.70 29.06
CA CYS A 78 17.28 35.98 29.35
C CYS A 78 17.71 37.33 28.77
N GLY A 79 17.35 37.60 27.51
CA GLY A 79 17.64 38.91 26.92
C GLY A 79 17.00 40.06 27.65
N LEU A 80 15.75 39.91 28.08
CA LEU A 80 15.05 40.94 28.84
C LEU A 80 15.73 41.26 30.19
N THR A 81 16.34 40.27 30.89
CA THR A 81 17.10 40.53 32.11
C THR A 81 18.30 41.44 31.85
N HIS A 82 19.02 41.26 30.75
CA HIS A 82 20.17 42.12 30.36
C HIS A 82 19.71 43.53 29.98
N LEU A 83 18.56 43.68 29.31
CA LEU A 83 17.99 45.01 29.03
C LEU A 83 17.62 45.71 30.34
N LEU A 84 17.01 45.02 31.30
CA LEU A 84 16.70 45.59 32.61
C LEU A 84 17.95 45.96 33.37
N ASP A 85 19.02 45.16 33.29
CA ASP A 85 20.30 45.48 33.91
C ASP A 85 20.93 46.78 33.34
N VAL A 86 20.77 47.04 32.06
CA VAL A 86 21.13 48.33 31.44
C VAL A 86 20.28 49.45 31.96
N LEU A 87 18.94 49.28 31.97
CA LEU A 87 18.00 50.31 32.44
C LEU A 87 18.21 50.70 33.88
N MET A 88 18.64 49.77 34.74
CA MET A 88 18.88 50.02 36.14
C MET A 88 20.02 51.01 36.40
N PHE A 89 20.89 51.34 35.44
CA PHE A 89 21.85 52.39 35.58
C PHE A 89 21.22 53.79 35.76
N TRP A 90 20.00 53.98 35.19
CA TRP A 90 19.21 55.23 35.30
C TRP A 90 17.93 55.09 36.12
N TYR A 91 17.27 53.92 35.98
CA TYR A 91 15.97 53.64 36.62
C TYR A 91 16.07 52.40 37.48
N PRO A 92 16.03 52.53 38.82
CA PRO A 92 16.26 51.43 39.76
C PRO A 92 15.10 50.45 39.86
N ALA A 93 14.79 49.79 38.74
CA ALA A 93 13.66 48.84 38.63
C ALA A 93 13.96 47.45 39.21
N TYR A 94 14.53 47.41 40.43
CA TYR A 94 15.01 46.16 41.05
C TYR A 94 13.90 45.13 41.27
N ARG A 95 12.68 45.53 41.62
CA ARG A 95 11.55 44.59 41.83
C ARG A 95 11.13 43.95 40.51
N ILE A 96 11.02 44.73 39.43
CA ILE A 96 10.69 44.20 38.09
C ILE A 96 11.79 43.25 37.64
N ASN A 97 13.06 43.62 37.81
CA ASN A 97 14.18 42.75 37.45
C ASN A 97 14.17 41.43 38.24
N ALA A 98 13.90 41.47 39.55
CA ALA A 98 13.76 40.27 40.38
C ALA A 98 12.64 39.36 39.90
N LEU A 99 11.47 39.91 39.54
CA LEU A 99 10.35 39.14 38.99
C LEU A 99 10.68 38.50 37.66
N VAL A 100 11.29 39.25 36.73
CA VAL A 100 11.67 38.71 35.41
C VAL A 100 12.72 37.61 35.56
N ARG A 101 13.71 37.77 36.46
CA ARG A 101 14.71 36.71 36.76
C ARG A 101 14.06 35.45 37.31
N PHE A 102 13.07 35.60 38.22
CA PHE A 102 12.32 34.46 38.74
C PHE A 102 11.55 33.73 37.66
N ILE A 103 10.82 34.45 36.79
CA ILE A 103 10.09 33.87 35.67
C ILE A 103 11.07 33.18 34.71
N THR A 104 12.22 33.79 34.43
CA THR A 104 13.28 33.20 33.56
C THR A 104 13.76 31.88 34.18
N GLY A 105 13.99 31.82 35.50
CA GLY A 105 14.37 30.58 36.18
C GLY A 105 13.31 29.47 36.05
N VAL A 106 12.05 29.81 36.22
CA VAL A 106 10.93 28.85 36.06
C VAL A 106 10.87 28.32 34.64
N VAL A 107 10.92 29.19 33.62
CA VAL A 107 10.90 28.78 32.20
C VAL A 107 12.12 27.94 31.84
N SER A 108 13.31 28.26 32.41
CA SER A 108 14.53 27.48 32.26
C SER A 108 14.34 26.03 32.72
N ILE A 109 13.78 25.84 33.95
CA ILE A 109 13.50 24.50 34.49
C ILE A 109 12.53 23.73 33.61
N PHE A 110 11.43 24.35 33.18
CA PHE A 110 10.49 23.71 32.26
C PHE A 110 11.14 23.35 30.93
N THR A 111 12.04 24.18 30.41
CA THR A 111 12.78 23.90 29.15
C THR A 111 13.69 22.68 29.32
N VAL A 112 14.41 22.57 30.44
CA VAL A 112 15.26 21.41 30.75
C VAL A 112 14.42 20.13 30.87
N LEU A 113 13.32 20.18 31.63
CA LEU A 113 12.41 19.03 31.79
C LEU A 113 11.82 18.59 30.44
N ALA A 114 11.44 19.54 29.59
CA ALA A 114 10.98 19.24 28.23
C ALA A 114 12.07 18.59 27.38
N LEU A 115 13.31 19.10 27.43
CA LEU A 115 14.45 18.51 26.72
C LEU A 115 14.71 17.06 27.16
N ILE A 116 14.71 16.80 28.48
CA ILE A 116 14.90 15.44 29.01
C ILE A 116 13.78 14.51 28.53
N ARG A 117 12.52 14.96 28.61
CA ARG A 117 11.36 14.15 28.21
C ARG A 117 11.40 13.77 26.73
N TYR A 118 11.78 14.71 25.87
CA TYR A 118 11.79 14.52 24.41
C TYR A 118 13.15 14.07 23.87
N PHE A 119 14.14 13.83 24.75
CA PHE A 119 15.49 13.44 24.32
C PHE A 119 15.51 12.15 23.49
N ASN A 120 14.80 11.11 23.95
CA ASN A 120 14.73 9.84 23.24
C ASN A 120 14.05 9.96 21.87
N GLU A 121 13.03 10.83 21.77
CA GLU A 121 12.35 11.11 20.49
C GLU A 121 13.29 11.88 19.54
N ALA A 122 14.08 12.82 20.07
CA ALA A 122 15.07 13.56 19.29
C ALA A 122 16.21 12.66 18.78
N VAL A 123 16.69 11.74 19.62
CA VAL A 123 17.72 10.75 19.24
C VAL A 123 17.20 9.72 18.24
N GLY A 124 15.92 9.35 18.35
CA GLY A 124 15.26 8.44 17.41
C GLY A 124 14.92 9.03 16.02
N LEU A 125 15.14 10.33 15.82
CA LEU A 125 14.98 10.96 14.51
C LEU A 125 16.06 10.44 13.56
N ARG A 126 15.63 9.65 12.57
CA ARG A 126 16.53 9.15 11.52
C ARG A 126 17.14 10.32 10.75
N THR A 127 18.43 10.25 10.49
CA THR A 127 19.10 11.21 9.62
C THR A 127 18.55 11.09 8.20
N SER A 128 18.56 12.19 7.43
CA SER A 128 18.15 12.17 6.03
C SER A 128 18.91 11.11 5.22
N THR A 129 20.19 10.90 5.55
CA THR A 129 21.04 9.89 4.91
C THR A 129 20.59 8.45 5.19
N GLU A 130 20.09 8.14 6.38
CA GLU A 130 19.54 6.80 6.70
C GLU A 130 18.22 6.56 5.99
N TYR A 131 17.37 7.58 5.91
CA TYR A 131 16.11 7.51 5.17
C TYR A 131 16.36 7.31 3.66
N ASP A 132 17.26 8.08 3.06
CA ASP A 132 17.63 7.97 1.65
C ASP A 132 18.26 6.60 1.34
N ARG A 133 19.06 6.07 2.26
CA ARG A 133 19.63 4.73 2.14
C ARG A 133 18.57 3.62 2.21
N GLU A 134 17.64 3.71 3.15
CA GLU A 134 16.52 2.75 3.23
C GLU A 134 15.64 2.82 1.97
N LEU A 135 15.37 4.03 1.46
CA LEU A 135 14.60 4.21 0.23
C LEU A 135 15.31 3.56 -0.97
N SER A 136 16.64 3.76 -1.10
CA SER A 136 17.44 3.16 -2.17
C SER A 136 17.47 1.63 -2.09
N TYR A 137 17.58 1.05 -0.91
CA TYR A 137 17.48 -0.41 -0.72
C TYR A 137 16.11 -0.96 -1.12
N ARG A 138 15.03 -0.25 -0.75
CA ARG A 138 13.68 -0.66 -1.18
C ARG A 138 13.50 -0.59 -2.68
N GLN A 139 14.02 0.46 -3.32
CA GLN A 139 13.97 0.58 -4.78
C GLN A 139 14.73 -0.54 -5.48
N LEU A 140 15.94 -0.86 -5.03
CA LEU A 140 16.73 -1.96 -5.56
C LEU A 140 16.02 -3.32 -5.38
N ALA A 141 15.46 -3.58 -4.21
CA ALA A 141 14.73 -4.82 -3.93
C ALA A 141 13.46 -4.94 -4.81
N LEU A 142 12.74 -3.84 -5.04
CA LEU A 142 11.60 -3.80 -5.94
C LEU A 142 12.02 -4.06 -7.40
N GLN A 143 13.10 -3.45 -7.86
CA GLN A 143 13.63 -3.67 -9.21
C GLN A 143 14.05 -5.13 -9.41
N GLU A 144 14.73 -5.72 -8.44
CA GLU A 144 15.16 -7.13 -8.50
C GLU A 144 13.94 -8.07 -8.51
N LEU A 145 12.92 -7.79 -7.68
CA LEU A 145 11.69 -8.56 -7.65
C LEU A 145 10.93 -8.47 -8.99
N THR A 146 10.81 -7.26 -9.55
CA THR A 146 10.17 -7.05 -10.85
C THR A 146 10.90 -7.81 -11.95
N ARG A 147 12.24 -7.67 -12.02
CA ARG A 147 13.07 -8.38 -12.98
C ARG A 147 12.94 -9.90 -12.85
N SER A 148 12.99 -10.43 -11.63
CA SER A 148 12.84 -11.87 -11.38
C SER A 148 11.46 -12.38 -11.82
N ASN A 149 10.41 -11.58 -11.61
CA ASN A 149 9.06 -11.92 -12.07
C ASN A 149 8.94 -11.92 -13.60
N GLU A 150 9.54 -10.93 -14.27
CA GLU A 150 9.59 -10.87 -15.75
C GLU A 150 10.36 -12.05 -16.34
N GLU A 151 11.53 -12.39 -15.77
CA GLU A 151 12.32 -13.56 -16.18
C GLU A 151 11.52 -14.86 -16.01
N LEU A 152 10.79 -15.01 -14.89
CA LEU A 152 9.93 -16.17 -14.64
C LEU A 152 8.77 -16.26 -15.66
N GLN A 153 8.13 -15.13 -15.96
CA GLN A 153 7.07 -15.08 -16.99
C GLN A 153 7.60 -15.43 -18.37
N GLN A 154 8.75 -14.88 -18.75
CA GLN A 154 9.39 -15.18 -20.02
C GLN A 154 9.79 -16.67 -20.10
N PHE A 155 10.36 -17.23 -19.03
CA PHE A 155 10.69 -18.65 -18.97
C PHE A 155 9.44 -19.52 -19.14
N ALA A 156 8.35 -19.22 -18.42
CA ALA A 156 7.10 -19.95 -18.54
C ALA A 156 6.53 -19.87 -19.96
N TYR A 157 6.63 -18.71 -20.61
CA TYR A 157 6.20 -18.51 -22.00
C TYR A 157 7.00 -19.36 -22.99
N VAL A 158 8.34 -19.26 -22.96
CA VAL A 158 9.22 -20.00 -23.88
C VAL A 158 9.08 -21.51 -23.70
N ALA A 159 9.15 -21.96 -22.43
CA ALA A 159 9.01 -23.40 -22.12
C ALA A 159 7.66 -23.96 -22.61
N SER A 160 6.60 -23.18 -22.44
CA SER A 160 5.26 -23.62 -22.86
C SER A 160 5.12 -23.67 -24.36
N HIS A 161 5.64 -22.68 -25.09
CA HIS A 161 5.68 -22.68 -26.54
C HIS A 161 6.43 -23.93 -27.08
N ASP A 162 7.59 -24.20 -26.51
CA ASP A 162 8.45 -25.31 -26.94
C ASP A 162 7.87 -26.67 -26.57
N LEU A 163 7.01 -26.75 -25.57
CA LEU A 163 6.25 -27.97 -25.26
C LEU A 163 4.99 -28.14 -26.13
N GLN A 164 4.35 -27.06 -26.55
CA GLN A 164 3.15 -27.14 -27.39
C GLN A 164 3.45 -27.73 -28.80
N SER A 165 4.60 -27.38 -29.38
CA SER A 165 4.97 -27.83 -30.74
C SER A 165 5.10 -29.37 -30.88
N PRO A 166 5.93 -30.05 -30.04
CA PRO A 166 6.03 -31.50 -30.09
C PRO A 166 4.71 -32.21 -29.77
N LEU A 167 3.94 -31.64 -28.85
CA LEU A 167 2.65 -32.19 -28.42
C LEU A 167 1.63 -32.14 -29.57
N LYS A 168 1.56 -31.02 -30.30
CA LYS A 168 0.74 -30.90 -31.51
C LYS A 168 1.11 -31.96 -32.56
N THR A 169 2.40 -32.23 -32.69
CA THR A 169 2.90 -33.26 -33.60
C THR A 169 2.42 -34.64 -33.16
N ILE A 170 2.52 -34.98 -31.87
CA ILE A 170 2.03 -36.27 -31.34
C ILE A 170 0.52 -36.44 -31.59
N VAL A 171 -0.30 -35.43 -31.25
CA VAL A 171 -1.75 -35.45 -31.47
C VAL A 171 -2.07 -35.66 -32.96
N ASN A 172 -1.39 -34.91 -33.85
CA ASN A 172 -1.62 -35.03 -35.29
C ASN A 172 -1.30 -36.43 -35.83
N TYR A 173 -0.19 -37.04 -35.41
CA TYR A 173 0.15 -38.39 -35.85
C TYR A 173 -0.79 -39.45 -35.28
N LEU A 174 -1.21 -39.33 -34.02
CA LEU A 174 -2.20 -40.23 -33.43
C LEU A 174 -3.55 -40.14 -34.18
N SER A 175 -4.02 -38.93 -34.44
CA SER A 175 -5.26 -38.68 -35.18
C SER A 175 -5.15 -39.22 -36.66
N LEU A 176 -3.99 -39.04 -37.29
CA LEU A 176 -3.74 -39.55 -38.62
C LEU A 176 -3.73 -41.09 -38.66
N LEU A 177 -3.12 -41.72 -37.63
CA LEU A 177 -3.10 -43.16 -37.47
C LEU A 177 -4.52 -43.71 -37.30
N GLU A 178 -5.33 -43.08 -36.45
CA GLU A 178 -6.71 -43.44 -36.23
C GLU A 178 -7.56 -43.27 -37.50
N ALA A 179 -7.41 -42.14 -38.23
CA ALA A 179 -8.17 -41.85 -39.41
C ALA A 179 -7.81 -42.79 -40.59
N LYS A 180 -6.50 -43.14 -40.80
CA LYS A 180 -6.05 -43.94 -41.90
C LYS A 180 -6.12 -45.45 -41.65
N HIS A 181 -5.85 -45.86 -40.43
CA HIS A 181 -5.65 -47.27 -40.09
C HIS A 181 -6.60 -47.79 -39.00
N GLY A 182 -7.49 -46.94 -38.45
CA GLY A 182 -8.37 -47.28 -37.36
C GLY A 182 -9.19 -48.56 -37.62
N HIS A 183 -9.62 -48.78 -38.85
CA HIS A 183 -10.36 -49.97 -39.25
C HIS A 183 -9.51 -51.25 -39.30
N GLN A 184 -8.19 -51.12 -39.29
CA GLN A 184 -7.21 -52.26 -39.30
C GLN A 184 -6.68 -52.57 -37.91
N LEU A 185 -6.97 -51.71 -36.93
CA LEU A 185 -6.53 -51.85 -35.57
C LEU A 185 -7.54 -52.66 -34.74
N ASP A 186 -7.03 -53.51 -33.88
CA ASP A 186 -7.86 -54.18 -32.90
C ASP A 186 -8.41 -53.20 -31.83
N ALA A 187 -9.38 -53.66 -31.08
CA ALA A 187 -10.02 -52.81 -30.04
C ALA A 187 -9.07 -52.31 -28.98
N ASP A 188 -8.00 -53.04 -28.66
CA ASP A 188 -7.00 -52.64 -27.68
C ASP A 188 -6.10 -51.54 -28.20
N ALA A 189 -5.64 -51.67 -29.49
CA ALA A 189 -4.86 -50.62 -30.14
C ALA A 189 -5.67 -49.31 -30.31
N GLN A 190 -6.95 -49.40 -30.69
CA GLN A 190 -7.84 -48.20 -30.73
C GLN A 190 -7.98 -47.55 -29.35
N ARG A 191 -8.17 -48.35 -28.31
CA ARG A 191 -8.23 -47.85 -26.91
C ARG A 191 -6.94 -47.19 -26.51
N LEU A 192 -5.77 -47.74 -26.82
CA LEU A 192 -4.45 -47.15 -26.48
C LEU A 192 -4.22 -45.83 -27.23
N ILE A 193 -4.62 -45.71 -28.49
CA ILE A 193 -4.57 -44.46 -29.24
C ILE A 193 -5.47 -43.41 -28.57
N GLY A 194 -6.69 -43.76 -28.26
CA GLY A 194 -7.62 -42.85 -27.60
C GLY A 194 -7.11 -42.33 -26.24
N VAL A 195 -6.54 -43.22 -25.42
CA VAL A 195 -5.92 -42.84 -24.14
C VAL A 195 -4.73 -41.91 -24.34
N SER A 196 -3.89 -42.17 -25.35
CA SER A 196 -2.71 -41.38 -25.66
C SER A 196 -3.08 -39.99 -26.19
N THR A 197 -4.05 -39.92 -27.10
CA THR A 197 -4.59 -38.65 -27.62
C THR A 197 -5.18 -37.82 -26.48
N ALA A 198 -6.03 -38.41 -25.65
CA ALA A 198 -6.60 -37.73 -24.49
C ALA A 198 -5.53 -37.26 -23.47
N ALA A 199 -4.42 -37.97 -23.31
CA ALA A 199 -3.31 -37.54 -22.47
C ALA A 199 -2.57 -36.34 -23.06
N ALA A 200 -2.34 -36.34 -24.39
CA ALA A 200 -1.71 -35.25 -25.10
C ALA A 200 -2.56 -33.98 -25.11
N ASP A 201 -3.86 -34.11 -25.33
CA ASP A 201 -4.80 -32.98 -25.25
C ASP A 201 -4.82 -32.35 -23.84
N ARG A 202 -4.83 -33.18 -22.81
CA ARG A 202 -4.73 -32.66 -21.41
C ARG A 202 -3.43 -31.91 -21.12
N MET A 203 -2.28 -32.39 -21.65
CA MET A 203 -1.02 -31.67 -21.53
C MET A 203 -1.08 -30.31 -22.25
N ARG A 204 -1.68 -30.27 -23.44
CA ARG A 204 -1.89 -28.99 -24.15
C ARG A 204 -2.72 -28.01 -23.34
N ASP A 205 -3.82 -28.44 -22.72
CA ASP A 205 -4.68 -27.61 -21.90
C ASP A 205 -3.95 -27.14 -20.62
N LEU A 206 -3.18 -28.01 -19.96
CA LEU A 206 -2.36 -27.64 -18.81
C LEU A 206 -1.32 -26.55 -19.15
N ILE A 207 -0.64 -26.69 -20.29
CA ILE A 207 0.35 -25.73 -20.74
C ILE A 207 -0.32 -24.39 -21.07
N ARG A 208 -1.47 -24.40 -21.73
CA ARG A 208 -2.24 -23.18 -22.02
C ARG A 208 -2.68 -22.48 -20.77
N ASP A 209 -3.32 -23.20 -19.84
CA ASP A 209 -3.82 -22.62 -18.58
C ASP A 209 -2.67 -22.10 -17.69
N LEU A 210 -1.49 -22.75 -17.73
CA LEU A 210 -0.30 -22.28 -17.02
C LEU A 210 0.23 -20.97 -17.62
N LEU A 211 0.21 -20.85 -18.95
CA LEU A 211 0.58 -19.61 -19.65
C LEU A 211 -0.37 -18.46 -19.28
N GLU A 212 -1.67 -18.71 -19.32
CA GLU A 212 -2.68 -17.71 -18.95
C GLU A 212 -2.49 -17.28 -17.48
N PHE A 213 -2.29 -18.24 -16.59
CA PHE A 213 -1.99 -17.96 -15.18
C PHE A 213 -0.72 -17.10 -14.98
N SER A 214 0.33 -17.34 -15.77
CA SER A 214 1.57 -16.57 -15.72
C SER A 214 1.39 -15.11 -16.16
N ARG A 215 0.48 -14.85 -17.10
CA ARG A 215 0.21 -13.52 -17.67
C ARG A 215 -0.74 -12.65 -16.83
N LEU A 216 -1.41 -13.21 -15.82
CA LEU A 216 -2.32 -12.46 -14.98
C LEU A 216 -1.59 -11.30 -14.28
N GLY A 217 -2.18 -10.09 -14.36
CA GLY A 217 -1.64 -8.87 -13.77
C GLY A 217 -0.51 -8.21 -14.56
N SER A 218 -0.26 -8.64 -15.82
CA SER A 218 0.66 -7.93 -16.72
C SER A 218 0.08 -6.58 -17.16
N ASP A 219 0.99 -5.62 -17.46
CA ASP A 219 0.78 -4.19 -17.70
C ASP A 219 -0.23 -3.79 -18.80
N VAL A 220 -1.49 -4.03 -18.57
CA VAL A 220 -2.56 -3.47 -19.42
C VAL A 220 -3.34 -2.43 -18.60
N ALA A 221 -3.74 -1.33 -19.23
CA ALA A 221 -4.48 -0.26 -18.55
C ALA A 221 -5.82 -0.77 -17.97
N PHE A 222 -6.08 -0.43 -16.72
CA PHE A 222 -7.38 -0.65 -16.10
C PHE A 222 -8.45 0.21 -16.77
N THR A 223 -9.56 -0.40 -17.13
CA THR A 223 -10.71 0.26 -17.73
C THR A 223 -11.96 0.08 -16.86
N GLN A 224 -12.96 0.92 -17.06
CA GLN A 224 -14.25 0.71 -16.43
C GLN A 224 -14.98 -0.45 -17.12
N LEU A 225 -15.34 -1.46 -16.35
CA LEU A 225 -15.97 -2.69 -16.81
C LEU A 225 -17.40 -2.77 -16.29
N ASP A 226 -18.36 -3.04 -17.17
CA ASP A 226 -19.70 -3.45 -16.79
C ASP A 226 -19.74 -4.98 -16.60
N LEU A 227 -19.86 -5.41 -15.35
CA LEU A 227 -19.89 -6.84 -15.01
C LEU A 227 -21.13 -7.55 -15.56
N ASN A 228 -22.26 -6.86 -15.78
CA ASN A 228 -23.43 -7.47 -16.38
C ASN A 228 -23.14 -7.86 -17.84
N GLN A 229 -22.44 -6.99 -18.58
CA GLN A 229 -22.01 -7.28 -19.94
C GLN A 229 -21.04 -8.48 -19.96
N ILE A 230 -20.05 -8.50 -19.08
CA ILE A 230 -19.07 -9.60 -19.00
C ILE A 230 -19.75 -10.95 -18.73
N VAL A 231 -20.68 -10.98 -17.78
CA VAL A 231 -21.41 -12.22 -17.47
C VAL A 231 -22.30 -12.66 -18.66
N THR A 232 -22.92 -11.71 -19.37
CA THR A 232 -23.67 -12.00 -20.60
C THR A 232 -22.80 -12.61 -21.67
N GLU A 233 -21.62 -12.02 -21.94
CA GLU A 233 -20.64 -12.57 -22.89
C GLU A 233 -20.24 -14.01 -22.52
N ILE A 234 -20.01 -14.31 -21.24
CA ILE A 234 -19.68 -15.66 -20.77
C ILE A 234 -20.85 -16.63 -21.01
N MET A 235 -22.07 -16.19 -20.73
CA MET A 235 -23.26 -17.03 -20.95
C MET A 235 -23.48 -17.35 -22.44
N ASP A 236 -23.25 -16.38 -23.32
CA ASP A 236 -23.33 -16.55 -24.77
C ASP A 236 -22.25 -17.54 -25.28
N GLU A 237 -21.02 -17.42 -24.82
CA GLU A 237 -19.91 -18.32 -25.16
C GLU A 237 -20.15 -19.76 -24.67
N GLN A 238 -20.79 -19.92 -23.51
CA GLN A 238 -21.09 -21.24 -22.92
C GLN A 238 -22.50 -21.73 -23.21
N GLN A 239 -23.23 -21.10 -24.15
CA GLN A 239 -24.61 -21.39 -24.43
C GLN A 239 -24.86 -22.88 -24.77
N ALA A 240 -23.97 -23.50 -25.55
CA ALA A 240 -24.08 -24.91 -25.88
C ALA A 240 -24.00 -25.82 -24.65
N ASP A 241 -23.06 -25.54 -23.72
CA ASP A 241 -22.88 -26.31 -22.50
C ASP A 241 -24.07 -26.11 -21.56
N ILE A 242 -24.55 -24.86 -21.42
CA ILE A 242 -25.71 -24.50 -20.59
C ILE A 242 -26.97 -25.26 -21.08
N GLN A 243 -27.19 -25.26 -22.41
CA GLN A 243 -28.35 -25.97 -23.01
C GLN A 243 -28.24 -27.49 -22.87
N ALA A 244 -27.03 -28.05 -23.10
CA ALA A 244 -26.79 -29.49 -23.03
C ALA A 244 -27.13 -30.08 -21.66
N VAL A 245 -26.86 -29.31 -20.58
CA VAL A 245 -27.14 -29.75 -19.20
C VAL A 245 -28.44 -29.15 -18.62
N LYS A 246 -29.18 -28.36 -19.43
CA LYS A 246 -30.42 -27.64 -19.02
C LYS A 246 -30.19 -26.76 -17.79
N ALA A 247 -29.05 -26.10 -17.71
CA ALA A 247 -28.71 -25.25 -16.58
C ALA A 247 -29.51 -23.93 -16.59
N THR A 248 -29.76 -23.40 -15.41
CA THR A 248 -30.32 -22.06 -15.21
C THR A 248 -29.29 -21.19 -14.49
N ILE A 249 -29.06 -19.97 -15.00
CA ILE A 249 -28.16 -19.00 -14.38
C ILE A 249 -28.99 -17.76 -14.04
N ASP A 250 -29.08 -17.45 -12.74
CA ASP A 250 -29.82 -16.31 -12.22
C ASP A 250 -28.82 -15.23 -11.81
N VAL A 251 -28.82 -14.10 -12.53
CA VAL A 251 -27.89 -12.99 -12.34
C VAL A 251 -28.62 -11.81 -11.75
N GLY A 252 -28.26 -11.41 -10.52
CA GLY A 252 -28.71 -10.14 -9.95
C GLY A 252 -27.94 -8.95 -10.53
N PRO A 253 -28.32 -7.71 -10.16
CA PRO A 253 -27.62 -6.53 -10.62
C PRO A 253 -26.17 -6.53 -10.16
N LEU A 254 -25.22 -6.34 -11.08
CA LEU A 254 -23.79 -6.30 -10.83
C LEU A 254 -23.25 -4.87 -11.01
N PRO A 255 -22.31 -4.42 -10.16
CA PRO A 255 -21.71 -3.09 -10.28
C PRO A 255 -20.75 -3.01 -11.45
N ALA A 256 -20.45 -1.78 -11.88
CA ALA A 256 -19.27 -1.51 -12.69
C ALA A 256 -18.04 -1.39 -11.77
N ILE A 257 -16.91 -1.91 -12.23
CA ILE A 257 -15.63 -1.86 -11.52
C ILE A 257 -14.51 -1.37 -12.45
N MET A 258 -13.41 -0.90 -11.86
CA MET A 258 -12.17 -0.69 -12.62
C MET A 258 -11.41 -2.00 -12.70
N GLY A 259 -10.93 -2.38 -13.89
CA GLY A 259 -10.22 -3.63 -14.03
C GLY A 259 -9.76 -3.95 -15.44
N HIS A 260 -9.19 -5.12 -15.60
CA HIS A 260 -8.82 -5.76 -16.84
C HIS A 260 -9.95 -6.67 -17.31
N HIS A 261 -10.47 -6.47 -18.49
CA HIS A 261 -11.56 -7.26 -19.03
C HIS A 261 -11.25 -8.77 -19.02
N THR A 262 -10.06 -9.14 -19.51
CA THR A 262 -9.65 -10.56 -19.60
C THR A 262 -9.57 -11.24 -18.24
N ASP A 263 -8.94 -10.59 -17.24
CA ASP A 263 -8.77 -11.17 -15.92
C ASP A 263 -10.11 -11.36 -15.19
N VAL A 264 -10.97 -10.34 -15.24
CA VAL A 264 -12.29 -10.38 -14.61
C VAL A 264 -13.20 -11.37 -15.33
N LYS A 265 -13.18 -11.40 -16.66
CA LYS A 265 -13.93 -12.40 -17.44
C LYS A 265 -13.50 -13.82 -17.08
N GLN A 266 -12.20 -14.08 -16.99
CA GLN A 266 -11.66 -15.40 -16.61
C GLN A 266 -12.05 -15.82 -15.19
N LEU A 267 -12.08 -14.86 -14.23
CA LEU A 267 -12.56 -15.11 -12.86
C LEU A 267 -14.01 -15.63 -12.89
N PHE A 268 -14.93 -14.89 -13.51
CA PHE A 268 -16.33 -15.29 -13.60
C PHE A 268 -16.52 -16.58 -14.40
N GLN A 269 -15.85 -16.71 -15.53
CA GLN A 269 -15.91 -17.88 -16.39
C GLN A 269 -15.48 -19.16 -15.66
N ASN A 270 -14.38 -19.11 -14.90
CA ASN A 270 -13.92 -20.25 -14.11
C ASN A 270 -14.94 -20.68 -13.05
N LEU A 271 -15.55 -19.74 -12.37
CA LEU A 271 -16.54 -20.04 -11.31
C LEU A 271 -17.84 -20.56 -11.91
N ILE A 272 -18.35 -19.97 -13.00
CA ILE A 272 -19.55 -20.42 -13.70
C ILE A 272 -19.34 -21.81 -14.30
N SER A 273 -18.21 -22.01 -15.01
CA SER A 273 -17.85 -23.31 -15.60
C SER A 273 -17.74 -24.41 -14.53
N ASN A 274 -17.21 -24.10 -13.34
CA ASN A 274 -17.17 -25.03 -12.23
C ASN A 274 -18.60 -25.43 -11.79
N GLY A 275 -19.53 -24.50 -11.68
CA GLY A 275 -20.93 -24.79 -11.34
C GLY A 275 -21.64 -25.68 -12.36
N LEU A 276 -21.36 -25.49 -13.66
CA LEU A 276 -21.89 -26.36 -14.72
C LEU A 276 -21.28 -27.76 -14.68
N LYS A 277 -19.99 -27.84 -14.40
CA LYS A 277 -19.18 -29.06 -14.44
C LYS A 277 -19.42 -29.98 -13.25
N TYR A 278 -19.40 -29.46 -12.03
CA TYR A 278 -19.51 -30.25 -10.79
C TYR A 278 -20.97 -30.44 -10.33
N ARG A 279 -21.85 -30.63 -11.32
CA ARG A 279 -23.30 -30.85 -11.07
C ARG A 279 -23.58 -32.24 -10.52
N ARG A 280 -24.70 -32.37 -9.87
CA ARG A 280 -25.31 -33.67 -9.49
C ARG A 280 -25.89 -34.34 -10.73
N PRO A 281 -25.78 -35.69 -10.89
CA PRO A 281 -26.17 -36.38 -12.13
C PRO A 281 -27.64 -36.16 -12.54
N GLU A 282 -28.55 -36.10 -11.60
CA GLU A 282 -30.00 -36.05 -11.88
C GLU A 282 -30.66 -34.70 -11.61
N VAL A 283 -29.86 -33.68 -11.30
CA VAL A 283 -30.35 -32.34 -10.95
C VAL A 283 -29.83 -31.34 -11.97
N ALA A 284 -30.76 -30.59 -12.58
CA ALA A 284 -30.36 -29.50 -13.47
C ALA A 284 -29.51 -28.46 -12.68
N PRO A 285 -28.34 -28.03 -13.23
CA PRO A 285 -27.53 -27.04 -12.58
C PRO A 285 -28.27 -25.72 -12.43
N HIS A 286 -28.18 -25.14 -11.23
CA HIS A 286 -28.71 -23.82 -10.94
C HIS A 286 -27.63 -22.99 -10.34
N ILE A 287 -27.22 -21.92 -11.04
CA ILE A 287 -26.15 -21.02 -10.65
C ILE A 287 -26.77 -19.66 -10.31
N VAL A 288 -26.44 -19.11 -9.16
CA VAL A 288 -26.96 -17.82 -8.70
C VAL A 288 -25.81 -16.86 -8.46
N ILE A 289 -25.79 -15.74 -9.20
CA ILE A 289 -24.75 -14.70 -9.10
C ILE A 289 -25.35 -13.48 -8.42
N ARG A 290 -24.74 -13.01 -7.35
CA ARG A 290 -25.17 -11.83 -6.60
C ARG A 290 -23.99 -10.95 -6.25
N SER A 291 -24.28 -9.65 -6.03
CA SER A 291 -23.32 -8.71 -5.49
C SER A 291 -23.92 -7.95 -4.32
N LYS A 292 -23.08 -7.60 -3.36
CA LYS A 292 -23.40 -6.78 -2.19
C LYS A 292 -22.39 -5.65 -2.08
N VAL A 293 -22.89 -4.44 -1.86
CA VAL A 293 -22.05 -3.27 -1.62
C VAL A 293 -21.63 -3.26 -0.16
N GLU A 294 -20.32 -3.25 0.10
CA GLU A 294 -19.72 -3.00 1.41
C GLU A 294 -19.03 -1.62 1.43
N GLN A 295 -18.51 -1.19 2.59
CA GLN A 295 -17.99 0.18 2.75
C GLN A 295 -17.03 0.58 1.63
N ASP A 296 -15.92 -0.17 1.45
CA ASP A 296 -14.86 0.15 0.49
C ASP A 296 -14.71 -0.90 -0.63
N GLN A 297 -15.58 -1.90 -0.68
CA GLN A 297 -15.49 -3.03 -1.61
C GLN A 297 -16.85 -3.54 -2.04
N TYR A 298 -16.86 -4.30 -3.12
CA TYR A 298 -17.98 -5.13 -3.52
C TYR A 298 -17.70 -6.56 -3.10
N GLN A 299 -18.67 -7.23 -2.49
CA GLN A 299 -18.64 -8.68 -2.25
C GLN A 299 -19.52 -9.34 -3.29
N PHE A 300 -18.98 -10.35 -3.96
CA PHE A 300 -19.69 -11.20 -4.92
C PHE A 300 -19.89 -12.57 -4.35
N SER A 301 -20.99 -13.22 -4.75
CA SER A 301 -21.26 -14.62 -4.47
C SER A 301 -21.72 -15.33 -5.74
N ILE A 302 -21.14 -16.50 -6.00
CA ILE A 302 -21.54 -17.41 -7.08
C ILE A 302 -21.85 -18.74 -6.42
N ALA A 303 -23.15 -19.06 -6.34
CA ALA A 303 -23.67 -20.26 -5.70
C ALA A 303 -24.11 -21.26 -6.76
N ASP A 304 -23.76 -22.54 -6.59
CA ASP A 304 -24.22 -23.66 -7.39
C ASP A 304 -24.98 -24.69 -6.51
N ASN A 305 -25.81 -25.52 -7.11
CA ASN A 305 -26.50 -26.64 -6.48
C ASN A 305 -25.82 -27.98 -6.77
N GLY A 306 -24.51 -27.99 -6.94
CA GLY A 306 -23.72 -29.14 -7.35
C GLY A 306 -23.42 -30.16 -6.26
N ILE A 307 -22.35 -30.92 -6.42
CA ILE A 307 -21.97 -32.02 -5.48
C ILE A 307 -21.43 -31.54 -4.15
N GLY A 308 -21.02 -30.27 -4.05
CA GLY A 308 -20.40 -29.69 -2.84
C GLY A 308 -18.94 -30.14 -2.64
N ILE A 309 -18.29 -29.54 -1.64
CA ILE A 309 -16.89 -29.72 -1.28
C ILE A 309 -16.82 -30.04 0.23
N GLU A 310 -16.01 -31.02 0.62
CA GLU A 310 -15.76 -31.33 2.04
C GLU A 310 -14.91 -30.23 2.69
N GLY A 311 -15.22 -29.86 3.94
CA GLY A 311 -14.54 -28.77 4.66
C GLY A 311 -13.04 -28.89 4.74
N GLN A 312 -12.51 -30.12 4.84
CA GLN A 312 -11.06 -30.37 4.84
C GLN A 312 -10.31 -29.94 3.56
N HIS A 313 -11.04 -29.64 2.49
CA HIS A 313 -10.49 -29.27 1.18
C HIS A 313 -10.61 -27.78 0.85
N PHE A 314 -11.28 -26.96 1.67
CA PHE A 314 -11.55 -25.54 1.37
C PHE A 314 -10.31 -24.74 1.03
N ASP A 315 -9.21 -24.90 1.77
CA ASP A 315 -7.95 -24.19 1.50
C ASP A 315 -7.19 -24.79 0.31
N ARG A 316 -7.36 -26.10 0.08
CA ARG A 316 -6.60 -26.81 -0.94
C ARG A 316 -7.12 -26.58 -2.35
N VAL A 317 -8.41 -26.31 -2.53
CA VAL A 317 -9.00 -26.14 -3.88
C VAL A 317 -8.46 -24.93 -4.64
N PHE A 318 -7.86 -23.95 -3.93
CA PHE A 318 -7.22 -22.78 -4.53
C PHE A 318 -5.73 -22.97 -4.86
N GLN A 319 -5.15 -24.15 -4.56
CA GLN A 319 -3.76 -24.44 -4.89
C GLN A 319 -3.63 -24.92 -6.33
N LEU A 320 -2.51 -24.60 -6.97
CA LEU A 320 -2.21 -25.04 -8.34
C LEU A 320 -2.21 -26.57 -8.45
N PHE A 321 -2.79 -27.07 -9.54
CA PHE A 321 -2.86 -28.49 -9.88
C PHE A 321 -3.67 -29.35 -8.90
N GLN A 322 -4.41 -28.75 -7.97
CA GLN A 322 -5.25 -29.49 -7.02
C GLN A 322 -6.58 -29.91 -7.67
N ARG A 323 -6.94 -31.16 -7.46
CA ARG A 323 -8.19 -31.75 -7.89
C ARG A 323 -8.72 -32.66 -6.78
N LEU A 324 -10.01 -32.58 -6.47
CA LEU A 324 -10.65 -33.38 -5.43
C LEU A 324 -11.18 -34.72 -5.95
N HIS A 325 -11.49 -34.79 -7.25
CA HIS A 325 -12.06 -35.99 -7.87
C HIS A 325 -11.09 -36.64 -8.84
N GLY A 326 -11.18 -37.97 -8.99
CA GLY A 326 -10.31 -38.80 -9.80
C GLY A 326 -10.32 -38.43 -11.30
N ARG A 327 -9.27 -38.83 -12.00
CA ARG A 327 -8.96 -38.46 -13.40
C ARG A 327 -10.04 -38.81 -14.43
N GLY A 328 -11.01 -39.67 -14.11
CA GLY A 328 -12.06 -40.12 -15.05
C GLY A 328 -13.44 -39.45 -14.85
N GLN A 329 -13.64 -38.69 -13.78
CA GLN A 329 -14.97 -38.25 -13.41
C GLN A 329 -15.31 -36.85 -13.89
N TYR A 330 -14.34 -35.92 -13.84
CA TYR A 330 -14.50 -34.53 -14.32
C TYR A 330 -13.27 -34.05 -15.07
N ALA A 331 -13.45 -33.43 -16.25
CA ALA A 331 -12.35 -32.83 -17.03
C ALA A 331 -11.78 -31.58 -16.33
N GLY A 332 -10.50 -31.27 -16.51
CA GLY A 332 -9.89 -30.00 -16.08
C GLY A 332 -8.47 -30.15 -15.56
N THR A 333 -7.76 -29.05 -15.53
CA THR A 333 -6.33 -28.92 -15.23
C THR A 333 -6.01 -28.73 -13.74
N GLY A 334 -6.98 -28.23 -12.96
CA GLY A 334 -6.76 -27.85 -11.55
C GLY A 334 -6.09 -26.47 -11.39
N ILE A 335 -6.10 -25.63 -12.42
CA ILE A 335 -5.54 -24.27 -12.40
C ILE A 335 -6.63 -23.20 -12.19
N GLY A 336 -7.86 -23.45 -12.66
CA GLY A 336 -8.92 -22.44 -12.69
C GLY A 336 -9.23 -21.73 -11.36
N LEU A 337 -9.33 -22.46 -10.22
CA LEU A 337 -9.56 -21.83 -8.90
C LEU A 337 -8.31 -21.11 -8.38
N ALA A 338 -7.11 -21.59 -8.69
CA ALA A 338 -5.87 -20.86 -8.41
C ALA A 338 -5.80 -19.55 -9.20
N THR A 339 -6.27 -19.56 -10.46
CA THR A 339 -6.46 -18.35 -11.29
C THR A 339 -7.43 -17.37 -10.62
N CYS A 340 -8.58 -17.84 -10.15
CA CYS A 340 -9.54 -16.99 -9.43
C CYS A 340 -8.89 -16.32 -8.21
N LYS A 341 -8.14 -17.08 -7.41
CA LYS A 341 -7.44 -16.55 -6.24
C LYS A 341 -6.42 -15.50 -6.64
N LYS A 342 -5.57 -15.77 -7.62
CA LYS A 342 -4.56 -14.83 -8.10
C LYS A 342 -5.17 -13.54 -8.63
N VAL A 343 -6.23 -13.61 -9.44
CA VAL A 343 -6.94 -12.42 -9.92
C VAL A 343 -7.45 -11.60 -8.75
N VAL A 344 -8.18 -12.20 -7.82
CA VAL A 344 -8.73 -11.48 -6.67
C VAL A 344 -7.63 -10.85 -5.80
N GLU A 345 -6.51 -11.53 -5.59
CA GLU A 345 -5.34 -11.01 -4.84
C GLU A 345 -4.66 -9.82 -5.56
N ILE A 346 -4.51 -9.86 -6.90
CA ILE A 346 -4.00 -8.74 -7.71
C ILE A 346 -4.86 -7.48 -7.50
N TYR A 347 -6.17 -7.63 -7.38
CA TYR A 347 -7.11 -6.54 -7.12
C TYR A 347 -7.15 -6.13 -5.63
N GLY A 348 -6.39 -6.80 -4.74
CA GLY A 348 -6.37 -6.52 -3.30
C GLY A 348 -7.61 -7.04 -2.55
N GLY A 349 -8.34 -7.98 -3.16
CA GLY A 349 -9.51 -8.64 -2.58
C GLY A 349 -9.16 -9.93 -1.84
N LYS A 350 -10.22 -10.66 -1.46
CA LYS A 350 -10.15 -12.00 -0.83
C LYS A 350 -11.15 -12.93 -1.50
N ILE A 351 -10.80 -14.22 -1.62
CA ILE A 351 -11.70 -15.28 -2.11
C ILE A 351 -11.80 -16.39 -1.06
N TRP A 352 -13.01 -16.90 -0.85
CA TRP A 352 -13.30 -18.05 0.02
C TRP A 352 -14.55 -18.77 -0.49
N LEU A 353 -14.89 -19.86 0.17
CA LEU A 353 -16.08 -20.62 -0.17
C LEU A 353 -16.80 -21.12 1.09
N ASP A 354 -18.09 -21.40 0.92
CA ASP A 354 -18.92 -22.18 1.83
C ASP A 354 -19.59 -23.29 1.04
N SER A 355 -19.58 -24.51 1.56
CA SER A 355 -20.07 -25.66 0.82
C SER A 355 -20.56 -26.76 1.73
N THR A 356 -21.62 -27.43 1.26
CA THR A 356 -22.15 -28.64 1.91
C THR A 356 -22.24 -29.75 0.87
N VAL A 357 -21.63 -30.90 1.18
CA VAL A 357 -21.63 -32.06 0.28
C VAL A 357 -23.07 -32.50 -0.02
N GLY A 358 -23.38 -32.71 -1.28
CA GLY A 358 -24.70 -33.08 -1.77
C GLY A 358 -25.71 -31.93 -1.86
N VAL A 359 -25.37 -30.71 -1.44
CA VAL A 359 -26.23 -29.52 -1.52
C VAL A 359 -25.71 -28.54 -2.58
N GLY A 360 -24.43 -28.17 -2.52
CA GLY A 360 -23.78 -27.25 -3.47
C GLY A 360 -22.66 -26.45 -2.84
N THR A 361 -22.12 -25.49 -3.61
CA THR A 361 -21.01 -24.62 -3.21
C THR A 361 -21.36 -23.17 -3.49
N THR A 362 -20.97 -22.27 -2.58
CA THR A 362 -20.99 -20.83 -2.81
C THR A 362 -19.58 -20.29 -2.71
N PHE A 363 -19.07 -19.77 -3.81
CA PHE A 363 -17.81 -19.03 -3.84
C PHE A 363 -18.09 -17.56 -3.56
N TYR A 364 -17.32 -17.00 -2.64
CA TYR A 364 -17.36 -15.58 -2.30
C TYR A 364 -16.04 -14.95 -2.66
N PHE A 365 -16.08 -13.74 -3.21
CA PHE A 365 -14.89 -12.93 -3.39
C PHE A 365 -15.18 -11.44 -3.25
N THR A 366 -14.16 -10.66 -2.93
CA THR A 366 -14.27 -9.19 -2.83
C THR A 366 -13.39 -8.51 -3.84
N LEU A 367 -13.89 -7.37 -4.37
CA LEU A 367 -13.09 -6.46 -5.20
C LEU A 367 -13.26 -5.04 -4.66
N PRO A 368 -12.19 -4.26 -4.47
CA PRO A 368 -12.27 -2.91 -3.95
C PRO A 368 -12.97 -1.97 -4.94
N LYS A 369 -13.71 -0.98 -4.43
CA LYS A 369 -14.34 0.07 -5.25
C LYS A 369 -13.30 0.96 -5.92
N VAL A 370 -12.18 1.19 -5.25
CA VAL A 370 -11.03 1.96 -5.74
C VAL A 370 -9.78 1.11 -5.58
N ILE A 371 -9.10 0.85 -6.67
CA ILE A 371 -7.87 0.06 -6.67
C ILE A 371 -6.73 0.95 -6.14
N LYS A 372 -6.31 0.75 -4.90
CA LYS A 372 -5.21 1.50 -4.25
C LYS A 372 -3.85 1.30 -4.93
N THR A 373 -3.69 0.25 -5.71
CA THR A 373 -2.44 -0.10 -6.40
C THR A 373 -2.07 0.90 -7.51
N LEU A 374 -3.05 1.62 -8.08
CA LEU A 374 -2.79 2.64 -9.11
C LEU A 374 -2.10 3.91 -8.58
N HIS A 375 -2.22 4.23 -7.29
CA HIS A 375 -1.53 5.39 -6.72
C HIS A 375 -0.01 5.21 -6.61
N HIS A 376 0.49 3.98 -6.45
CA HIS A 376 1.93 3.74 -6.30
C HIS A 376 2.69 3.86 -7.63
N TYR A 377 2.07 3.48 -8.76
CA TYR A 377 2.68 3.61 -10.09
C TYR A 377 2.54 5.04 -10.66
N ALA A 378 1.40 5.70 -10.45
CA ALA A 378 1.19 7.08 -10.89
C ALA A 378 2.07 8.10 -10.13
N GLU A 379 2.34 7.87 -8.84
CA GLU A 379 3.28 8.70 -8.07
C GLU A 379 4.75 8.45 -8.46
N ALA A 380 5.13 7.22 -8.79
CA ALA A 380 6.47 6.89 -9.29
C ALA A 380 6.74 7.54 -10.66
N ASP A 381 5.77 7.54 -11.56
CA ASP A 381 5.87 8.20 -12.87
C ASP A 381 5.83 9.74 -12.76
N ALA A 382 5.06 10.30 -11.84
CA ALA A 382 5.03 11.73 -11.59
C ALA A 382 6.35 12.24 -11.00
N VAL A 383 7.01 11.46 -10.14
CA VAL A 383 8.32 11.78 -9.58
C VAL A 383 9.43 11.66 -10.62
N ASN A 384 9.38 10.66 -11.50
CA ASN A 384 10.35 10.50 -12.59
C ASN A 384 10.20 11.55 -13.71
N ASN A 385 8.99 12.03 -13.98
CA ASN A 385 8.74 13.09 -14.96
C ASN A 385 8.96 14.51 -14.42
N ALA A 386 9.06 14.69 -13.09
CA ALA A 386 9.34 15.97 -12.43
C ALA A 386 10.85 16.29 -12.27
N ALA A 387 11.75 15.39 -12.67
CA ALA A 387 13.19 15.66 -12.66
C ALA A 387 13.52 16.73 -13.72
N PRO A 388 14.12 17.88 -13.36
CA PRO A 388 14.44 18.93 -14.32
C PRO A 388 15.47 18.39 -15.33
N ARG A 389 15.10 18.40 -16.61
CA ARG A 389 16.02 18.13 -17.73
C ARG A 389 17.22 19.06 -17.58
N ARG A 390 18.36 18.52 -17.16
CA ARG A 390 19.65 19.25 -17.17
C ARG A 390 19.94 19.66 -18.62
N ASN A 391 19.79 20.95 -18.83
CA ASN A 391 20.11 21.62 -20.09
C ASN A 391 21.64 21.61 -20.26
N THR A 392 22.18 20.61 -20.90
CA THR A 392 23.57 20.59 -21.35
C THR A 392 23.71 21.53 -22.55
N LYS A 393 23.85 22.83 -22.28
CA LYS A 393 24.39 23.74 -23.29
C LYS A 393 25.86 23.33 -23.54
N ARG A 394 26.06 22.64 -24.63
CA ARG A 394 27.36 22.46 -25.26
C ARG A 394 27.84 23.82 -25.78
N ASN A 395 28.75 24.49 -25.07
CA ASN A 395 29.51 25.61 -25.63
C ASN A 395 30.57 25.01 -26.55
N GLY A 396 30.39 25.25 -27.83
CA GLY A 396 31.47 25.11 -28.79
C GLY A 396 32.41 26.32 -28.71
N ARG A 397 33.66 26.03 -28.60
CA ARG A 397 34.78 26.65 -29.30
C ARG A 397 36.01 25.75 -29.10
#